data_ad11f46fec26d65cf3df68bde675278e
#
_entry.id   ad11f46fec26d65cf3df68bde675278e
#
_cell.length_a   1.000
_cell.length_b   1.000
_cell.length_c   1.000
_cell.angle_alpha   90.00
_cell.angle_beta   90.00
_cell.angle_gamma   90.00
#
_symmetry.space_group_name_H-M   'P 1'
#
loop_
_entity.id
_entity.type
_entity.pdbx_description
1 polymer ?
#
loop_
_entity_poly.entity_id
_entity_poly.type
_entity_poly.pdbx_seq_one_letter_code
_entity_poly.pdbx_strand_id
1 'polypeptide(L)'
;MRKLLFGLMGFCVMMTGARADDALARDTSDPLYMLVIEETLSQTTLTFWDNVLRAGQSVSYGMNNRLTIGANVHYQIDFDGDEDGFSAIDVGGAYRMSDGTGNDSQLISDVLFGLKFGGSSHVRTPYFADSTYYAGLRFGRQWSGVTLAATVKSNWIFDDTRGMSYIDMTPEVYFRLDPDMRLGFDFTWRKATNPDYDQEWLGGKFVRQYGRTQYIGHVDYEFESEDFQVGAQINILF
;
A
#
# COMPACT_ATOMS: atom_id res chain seq x y z
N MET A 1 10.51 24.46 -9.30
CA MET A 1 10.07 23.19 -9.87
C MET A 1 11.14 22.17 -10.27
N ARG A 2 12.24 22.52 -10.98
CA ARG A 2 13.24 21.50 -11.43
C ARG A 2 14.11 20.87 -10.33
N LYS A 3 14.16 21.38 -9.11
CA LYS A 3 15.06 20.88 -8.05
C LYS A 3 14.48 19.81 -7.14
N LEU A 4 13.15 19.62 -7.12
CA LEU A 4 12.48 18.60 -6.27
C LEU A 4 12.48 17.21 -6.91
N LEU A 5 12.38 17.13 -8.24
CA LEU A 5 12.40 15.84 -8.94
C LEU A 5 13.73 15.08 -8.80
N PHE A 6 14.85 15.79 -8.65
CA PHE A 6 16.16 15.17 -8.48
C PHE A 6 16.42 14.63 -7.06
N GLY A 7 15.73 15.15 -6.05
CA GLY A 7 15.86 14.69 -4.66
C GLY A 7 15.22 13.31 -4.43
N LEU A 8 14.08 13.02 -5.07
CA LEU A 8 13.41 11.73 -4.94
C LEU A 8 14.16 10.59 -5.67
N MET A 9 14.78 10.88 -6.82
CA MET A 9 15.57 9.87 -7.56
C MET A 9 16.91 9.53 -6.88
N GLY A 10 17.50 10.44 -6.09
CA GLY A 10 18.80 10.25 -5.47
C GLY A 10 18.81 9.30 -4.27
N PHE A 11 17.67 9.07 -3.63
CA PHE A 11 17.59 8.20 -2.44
C PHE A 11 17.55 6.69 -2.77
N CYS A 12 17.12 6.33 -3.97
CA CYS A 12 17.01 4.92 -4.40
C CYS A 12 18.35 4.24 -4.74
N VAL A 13 19.47 4.96 -4.85
CA VAL A 13 20.71 4.40 -5.45
C VAL A 13 21.76 3.94 -4.41
N MET A 14 21.59 4.21 -3.13
CA MET A 14 22.68 4.01 -2.16
C MET A 14 22.64 2.70 -1.34
N MET A 15 21.79 1.73 -1.67
CA MET A 15 21.81 0.43 -0.96
C MET A 15 22.04 -0.75 -1.91
N THR A 16 23.22 -0.82 -2.51
CA THR A 16 23.64 -2.00 -3.28
C THR A 16 24.58 -2.87 -2.45
N GLY A 17 24.03 -3.90 -1.84
CA GLY A 17 24.82 -4.89 -1.09
C GLY A 17 24.04 -6.13 -0.72
N ALA A 18 23.36 -6.78 -1.67
CA ALA A 18 22.53 -7.94 -1.37
C ALA A 18 22.93 -9.18 -2.15
N ARG A 19 23.05 -10.31 -1.44
CA ARG A 19 23.32 -11.64 -1.99
C ARG A 19 22.20 -12.10 -2.94
N ALA A 20 22.59 -12.62 -4.12
CA ALA A 20 21.73 -12.79 -5.28
C ALA A 20 20.88 -14.08 -5.32
N ASP A 21 21.05 -15.05 -4.40
CA ASP A 21 20.63 -16.43 -4.69
C ASP A 21 19.29 -16.91 -4.14
N ASP A 22 18.65 -16.23 -3.16
CA ASP A 22 17.37 -16.70 -2.58
C ASP A 22 16.14 -15.81 -2.92
N ALA A 23 16.32 -14.81 -3.73
CA ALA A 23 15.30 -13.77 -3.96
C ALA A 23 14.19 -14.18 -4.96
N LEU A 24 14.35 -15.27 -5.67
CA LEU A 24 13.41 -15.71 -6.73
C LEU A 24 12.05 -16.19 -6.20
N ALA A 25 11.93 -16.48 -4.91
CA ALA A 25 10.72 -17.03 -4.33
C ALA A 25 9.82 -16.01 -3.61
N ARG A 26 10.24 -14.74 -3.48
CA ARG A 26 9.56 -13.77 -2.61
C ARG A 26 8.74 -12.77 -3.40
N ASP A 27 7.45 -12.88 -3.27
CA ASP A 27 6.48 -12.09 -4.00
C ASP A 27 5.93 -10.96 -3.13
N THR A 28 6.63 -9.81 -3.12
CA THR A 28 6.26 -8.64 -2.31
C THR A 28 4.95 -7.97 -2.74
N SER A 29 4.39 -8.39 -3.87
CA SER A 29 3.08 -7.92 -4.36
C SER A 29 1.91 -8.82 -3.94
N ASP A 30 2.17 -10.01 -3.40
CA ASP A 30 1.14 -10.88 -2.82
C ASP A 30 0.55 -10.21 -1.57
N PRO A 31 -0.77 -10.09 -1.45
CA PRO A 31 -1.40 -9.39 -0.33
C PRO A 31 -1.10 -10.00 1.04
N LEU A 32 -0.73 -11.28 1.10
CA LEU A 32 -0.38 -11.97 2.35
C LEU A 32 1.15 -12.07 2.58
N TYR A 33 1.95 -11.43 1.72
CA TYR A 33 3.38 -11.39 1.92
C TYR A 33 3.75 -10.63 3.20
N MET A 34 4.76 -11.12 3.89
CA MET A 34 5.34 -10.47 5.06
C MET A 34 6.86 -10.56 4.98
N LEU A 35 7.54 -9.46 5.27
CA LEU A 35 8.99 -9.41 5.35
C LEU A 35 9.49 -10.33 6.46
N VAL A 36 10.54 -11.08 6.17
CA VAL A 36 11.24 -11.83 7.22
C VAL A 36 12.31 -10.94 7.87
N ILE A 37 12.94 -11.48 8.91
CA ILE A 37 13.96 -10.75 9.67
C ILE A 37 15.05 -10.17 8.75
N GLU A 38 15.42 -8.91 9.00
CA GLU A 38 16.46 -8.15 8.27
C GLU A 38 16.14 -7.80 6.82
N GLU A 39 14.99 -8.20 6.28
CA GLU A 39 14.58 -7.74 4.96
C GLU A 39 14.09 -6.29 4.98
N THR A 40 14.44 -5.56 3.96
CA THR A 40 13.95 -4.21 3.71
C THR A 40 13.25 -4.16 2.36
N LEU A 41 12.04 -3.64 2.33
CA LEU A 41 11.26 -3.39 1.11
C LEU A 41 11.16 -1.88 0.89
N SER A 42 11.63 -1.41 -0.24
CA SER A 42 11.41 -0.06 -0.74
C SER A 42 10.38 -0.08 -1.85
N GLN A 43 9.39 0.80 -1.78
CA GLN A 43 8.34 0.92 -2.78
C GLN A 43 8.23 2.37 -3.23
N THR A 44 8.27 2.58 -4.53
CA THR A 44 8.04 3.89 -5.15
C THR A 44 6.79 3.79 -5.99
N THR A 45 5.83 4.70 -5.81
CA THR A 45 4.54 4.71 -6.51
C THR A 45 4.34 6.01 -7.25
N LEU A 46 3.70 5.93 -8.41
CA LEU A 46 3.17 7.06 -9.17
C LEU A 46 1.74 6.73 -9.55
N THR A 47 0.80 7.62 -9.25
CA THR A 47 -0.61 7.48 -9.61
C THR A 47 -1.11 8.76 -10.22
N PHE A 48 -1.87 8.66 -11.29
CA PHE A 48 -2.46 9.79 -12.01
C PHE A 48 -3.97 9.59 -12.15
N TRP A 49 -4.73 10.64 -11.88
CA TRP A 49 -6.18 10.73 -12.14
C TRP A 49 -6.58 12.20 -12.23
N ASP A 50 -7.56 12.51 -13.04
CA ASP A 50 -8.24 13.82 -13.13
C ASP A 50 -7.29 15.04 -12.92
N ASN A 51 -6.20 15.12 -13.70
CA ASN A 51 -5.16 16.15 -13.59
C ASN A 51 -4.39 16.18 -12.25
N VAL A 52 -4.50 15.15 -11.43
CA VAL A 52 -3.73 15.00 -10.18
C VAL A 52 -2.66 13.93 -10.37
N LEU A 53 -1.42 14.25 -10.03
CA LEU A 53 -0.30 13.31 -9.95
C LEU A 53 0.09 13.11 -8.50
N ARG A 54 0.13 11.86 -8.06
CA ARG A 54 0.63 11.48 -6.72
C ARG A 54 1.88 10.63 -6.87
N ALA A 55 2.97 11.07 -6.23
CA ALA A 55 4.19 10.30 -6.07
C ALA A 55 4.33 9.85 -4.63
N GLY A 56 4.67 8.59 -4.41
CA GLY A 56 4.79 8.01 -3.07
C GLY A 56 6.10 7.26 -2.87
N GLN A 57 6.58 7.27 -1.64
CA GLN A 57 7.71 6.46 -1.20
C GLN A 57 7.35 5.76 0.11
N SER A 58 7.58 4.45 0.16
CA SER A 58 7.51 3.70 1.40
C SER A 58 8.77 2.86 1.63
N VAL A 59 9.06 2.63 2.90
CA VAL A 59 10.11 1.71 3.33
C VAL A 59 9.54 0.85 4.45
N SER A 60 9.70 -0.45 4.34
CA SER A 60 9.30 -1.41 5.36
C SER A 60 10.46 -2.32 5.73
N TYR A 61 10.52 -2.73 6.99
CA TYR A 61 11.58 -3.55 7.55
C TYR A 61 11.02 -4.71 8.37
N GLY A 62 11.53 -5.91 8.12
CA GLY A 62 11.23 -7.11 8.89
C GLY A 62 11.99 -7.13 10.21
N MET A 63 11.34 -6.78 11.32
CA MET A 63 11.94 -6.82 12.66
C MET A 63 12.20 -8.25 13.15
N ASN A 64 11.32 -9.15 12.78
CA ASN A 64 11.42 -10.59 13.00
C ASN A 64 10.46 -11.30 12.03
N ASN A 65 10.37 -12.64 12.11
CA ASN A 65 9.51 -13.43 11.20
C ASN A 65 8.00 -13.20 11.37
N ARG A 66 7.58 -12.35 12.32
CA ARG A 66 6.17 -12.05 12.60
C ARG A 66 5.85 -10.56 12.66
N LEU A 67 6.86 -9.68 12.66
CA LEU A 67 6.65 -8.25 12.80
C LEU A 67 7.37 -7.49 11.68
N THR A 68 6.60 -6.81 10.87
CA THR A 68 7.07 -5.82 9.90
C THR A 68 6.67 -4.44 10.38
N ILE A 69 7.57 -3.48 10.31
CA ILE A 69 7.29 -2.04 10.51
C ILE A 69 7.65 -1.27 9.27
N GLY A 70 7.03 -0.12 9.07
CA GLY A 70 7.33 0.71 7.90
C GLY A 70 6.84 2.14 8.05
N ALA A 71 7.28 2.95 7.11
CA ALA A 71 6.81 4.32 6.95
C ALA A 71 6.54 4.61 5.48
N ASN A 72 5.55 5.45 5.22
CA ASN A 72 5.28 5.94 3.88
C ASN A 72 4.90 7.42 3.89
N VAL A 73 5.11 8.08 2.77
CA VAL A 73 4.71 9.45 2.49
C VAL A 73 4.45 9.61 1.01
N HIS A 74 3.47 10.43 0.68
CA HIS A 74 3.15 10.79 -0.69
C HIS A 74 3.23 12.31 -0.87
N TYR A 75 3.47 12.73 -2.09
CA TYR A 75 3.33 14.11 -2.53
C TYR A 75 2.34 14.15 -3.68
N GLN A 76 1.36 15.04 -3.59
CA GLN A 76 0.35 15.28 -4.61
C GLN A 76 0.64 16.59 -5.31
N ILE A 77 0.44 16.59 -6.63
CA ILE A 77 0.45 17.77 -7.51
C ILE A 77 -0.90 17.81 -8.19
N ASP A 78 -1.62 18.90 -8.01
CA ASP A 78 -2.86 19.19 -8.70
C ASP A 78 -2.54 20.21 -9.83
N PHE A 79 -2.74 19.82 -11.09
CA PHE A 79 -2.40 20.66 -12.24
C PHE A 79 -3.44 21.75 -12.52
N ASP A 80 -4.64 21.62 -11.99
CA ASP A 80 -5.75 22.56 -12.18
C ASP A 80 -6.03 23.42 -10.95
N GLY A 81 -5.46 23.09 -9.81
CA GLY A 81 -5.69 23.74 -8.53
C GLY A 81 -4.40 24.12 -7.79
N ASP A 82 -4.58 24.59 -6.56
CA ASP A 82 -3.50 24.97 -5.65
C ASP A 82 -3.34 23.96 -4.49
N GLU A 83 -3.73 22.70 -4.72
CA GLU A 83 -3.73 21.64 -3.69
C GLU A 83 -2.47 20.75 -3.71
N ASP A 84 -1.33 21.33 -4.02
CA ASP A 84 -0.05 20.62 -3.95
C ASP A 84 0.37 20.40 -2.50
N GLY A 85 0.82 19.19 -2.16
CA GLY A 85 1.32 18.96 -0.81
C GLY A 85 1.62 17.52 -0.46
N PHE A 86 2.12 17.36 0.77
CA PHE A 86 2.42 16.06 1.35
C PHE A 86 1.19 15.41 1.99
N SER A 87 1.08 14.09 1.86
CA SER A 87 0.21 13.29 2.72
C SER A 87 0.66 13.39 4.18
N ALA A 88 -0.17 12.94 5.10
CA ALA A 88 0.33 12.57 6.41
C ALA A 88 1.41 11.49 6.26
N ILE A 89 2.47 11.58 7.08
CA ILE A 89 3.47 10.52 7.18
C ILE A 89 2.81 9.36 7.93
N ASP A 90 2.73 8.20 7.29
CA ASP A 90 2.20 6.98 7.90
C ASP A 90 3.37 6.16 8.47
N VAL A 91 3.31 5.86 9.76
CA VAL A 91 4.23 4.94 10.44
C VAL A 91 3.40 3.83 11.04
N GLY A 92 3.63 2.62 10.60
CA GLY A 92 2.82 1.49 11.04
C GLY A 92 3.50 0.15 10.88
N GLY A 93 2.74 -0.90 11.08
CA GLY A 93 3.25 -2.25 10.95
C GLY A 93 2.16 -3.31 10.87
N ALA A 94 2.64 -4.53 10.69
CA ALA A 94 1.83 -5.73 10.67
C ALA A 94 2.46 -6.79 11.58
N TYR A 95 1.65 -7.40 12.41
CA TYR A 95 2.05 -8.54 13.24
C TYR A 95 1.32 -9.80 12.80
N ARG A 96 2.07 -10.84 12.39
CA ARG A 96 1.52 -12.12 11.96
C ARG A 96 1.08 -12.96 13.15
N MET A 97 -0.22 -13.20 13.26
CA MET A 97 -0.80 -14.08 14.28
C MET A 97 -0.75 -15.55 13.85
N SER A 98 -1.06 -15.83 12.57
CA SER A 98 -1.03 -17.17 11.99
C SER A 98 -0.34 -17.15 10.62
N ASP A 99 0.56 -18.09 10.40
CA ASP A 99 1.29 -18.27 9.12
C ASP A 99 0.68 -19.34 8.20
N GLY A 100 -0.44 -19.92 8.60
CA GLY A 100 -1.13 -20.96 7.81
C GLY A 100 -0.49 -22.35 7.89
N THR A 101 0.51 -22.59 8.74
CA THR A 101 1.25 -23.87 8.80
C THR A 101 0.67 -24.90 9.76
N GLY A 102 -0.45 -24.62 10.44
CA GLY A 102 -1.11 -25.53 11.38
C GLY A 102 -2.03 -26.54 10.67
N ASN A 103 -2.22 -27.72 11.32
CA ASN A 103 -3.00 -28.83 10.76
C ASN A 103 -4.50 -28.54 10.48
N ASP A 104 -5.08 -27.47 11.05
CA ASP A 104 -6.54 -27.25 11.01
C ASP A 104 -6.98 -25.98 10.27
N SER A 105 -6.10 -25.02 10.03
CA SER A 105 -6.44 -23.87 9.20
C SER A 105 -5.22 -23.37 8.42
N GLN A 106 -5.26 -23.47 7.12
CA GLN A 106 -4.30 -22.81 6.23
C GLN A 106 -4.57 -21.30 6.16
N LEU A 107 -5.17 -20.72 7.20
CA LEU A 107 -5.51 -19.32 7.29
C LEU A 107 -4.29 -18.52 7.77
N ILE A 108 -3.84 -17.61 6.95
CA ILE A 108 -2.86 -16.58 7.31
C ILE A 108 -3.64 -15.41 7.92
N SER A 109 -3.14 -14.85 9.02
CA SER A 109 -3.77 -13.67 9.62
C SER A 109 -2.75 -12.73 10.25
N ASP A 110 -2.96 -11.44 10.06
CA ASP A 110 -2.13 -10.35 10.57
C ASP A 110 -2.98 -9.31 11.30
N VAL A 111 -2.43 -8.72 12.37
CA VAL A 111 -2.91 -7.48 12.96
C VAL A 111 -2.16 -6.32 12.32
N LEU A 112 -2.88 -5.32 11.87
CA LEU A 112 -2.35 -4.07 11.30
C LEU A 112 -2.52 -2.94 12.31
N PHE A 113 -1.54 -2.03 12.38
CA PHE A 113 -1.61 -0.87 13.26
C PHE A 113 -0.73 0.26 12.75
N GLY A 114 -1.05 1.49 13.10
CA GLY A 114 -0.21 2.63 12.74
C GLY A 114 -0.80 3.98 13.11
N LEU A 115 0.01 4.99 12.81
CA LEU A 115 -0.25 6.40 13.03
C LEU A 115 0.10 7.18 11.78
N LYS A 116 -0.75 8.15 11.42
CA LYS A 116 -0.51 9.12 10.36
C LYS A 116 -0.46 10.50 10.98
N PHE A 117 0.49 11.35 10.57
CA PHE A 117 0.63 12.69 11.12
C PHE A 117 1.37 13.64 10.17
N GLY A 118 1.13 14.93 10.31
CA GLY A 118 1.92 15.98 9.68
C GLY A 118 1.67 16.22 8.19
N GLY A 119 0.47 15.94 7.69
CA GLY A 119 0.09 16.24 6.32
C GLY A 119 -0.08 17.74 6.04
N SER A 120 -0.05 18.14 4.77
CA SER A 120 -0.22 19.52 4.31
C SER A 120 -1.66 19.97 4.49
N SER A 121 -1.90 21.01 5.29
CA SER A 121 -3.24 21.48 5.67
C SER A 121 -4.06 22.07 4.52
N HIS A 122 -3.42 22.45 3.42
CA HIS A 122 -4.09 22.99 2.24
C HIS A 122 -4.53 21.94 1.21
N VAL A 123 -4.07 20.71 1.34
CA VAL A 123 -4.54 19.58 0.51
C VAL A 123 -5.87 19.11 1.05
N ARG A 124 -6.92 19.21 0.24
CA ARG A 124 -8.30 18.88 0.62
C ARG A 124 -8.75 17.49 0.21
N THR A 125 -7.90 16.76 -0.53
CA THR A 125 -8.19 15.36 -0.88
C THR A 125 -8.56 14.59 0.38
N PRO A 126 -9.73 13.98 0.47
CA PRO A 126 -10.19 13.30 1.67
C PRO A 126 -9.20 12.26 2.16
N TYR A 127 -8.95 12.22 3.47
CA TYR A 127 -8.08 11.24 4.16
C TYR A 127 -6.59 11.26 3.76
N PHE A 128 -6.18 12.16 2.86
CA PHE A 128 -4.80 12.22 2.37
C PHE A 128 -3.84 12.84 3.39
N ALA A 129 -4.21 13.99 3.95
CA ALA A 129 -3.36 14.76 4.86
C ALA A 129 -3.78 14.64 6.34
N ASP A 130 -4.84 13.90 6.63
CA ASP A 130 -5.41 13.81 7.97
C ASP A 130 -4.54 13.02 8.93
N SER A 131 -4.33 13.56 10.12
CA SER A 131 -3.69 12.84 11.22
C SER A 131 -4.64 11.78 11.77
N THR A 132 -4.19 10.53 11.78
CA THR A 132 -5.06 9.38 12.04
C THR A 132 -4.30 8.32 12.83
N TYR A 133 -4.94 7.55 13.68
CA TYR A 133 -4.46 6.24 14.08
C TYR A 133 -5.33 5.15 13.48
N TYR A 134 -4.77 3.99 13.22
CA TYR A 134 -5.54 2.89 12.67
C TYR A 134 -5.16 1.55 13.31
N ALA A 135 -6.13 0.66 13.30
CA ALA A 135 -5.96 -0.75 13.61
C ALA A 135 -6.78 -1.59 12.64
N GLY A 136 -6.32 -2.79 12.36
CA GLY A 136 -7.03 -3.65 11.41
C GLY A 136 -6.59 -5.10 11.47
N LEU A 137 -7.24 -5.88 10.64
CA LEU A 137 -6.96 -7.30 10.43
C LEU A 137 -6.77 -7.52 8.94
N ARG A 138 -5.79 -8.33 8.60
CA ARG A 138 -5.64 -8.91 7.27
C ARG A 138 -5.65 -10.42 7.43
N PHE A 139 -6.41 -11.09 6.59
CA PHE A 139 -6.51 -12.55 6.62
C PHE A 139 -6.72 -13.10 5.22
N GLY A 140 -6.34 -14.34 5.03
CA GLY A 140 -6.51 -14.99 3.75
C GLY A 140 -5.86 -16.36 3.67
N ARG A 141 -5.82 -16.88 2.47
CA ARG A 141 -5.27 -18.20 2.18
C ARG A 141 -4.52 -18.20 0.86
N GLN A 142 -3.38 -18.88 0.85
CA GLN A 142 -2.58 -19.10 -0.34
C GLN A 142 -2.71 -20.54 -0.82
N TRP A 143 -2.82 -20.68 -2.14
CA TRP A 143 -2.67 -21.95 -2.89
C TRP A 143 -1.51 -21.79 -3.89
N SER A 144 -1.15 -22.84 -4.58
CA SER A 144 0.00 -22.84 -5.51
C SER A 144 -0.06 -21.77 -6.61
N GLY A 145 -1.22 -21.34 -7.01
CA GLY A 145 -1.42 -20.35 -8.09
C GLY A 145 -2.32 -19.18 -7.73
N VAL A 146 -2.94 -19.19 -6.55
CA VAL A 146 -3.94 -18.19 -6.18
C VAL A 146 -3.79 -17.82 -4.72
N THR A 147 -3.89 -16.52 -4.42
CA THR A 147 -4.09 -16.00 -3.07
C THR A 147 -5.43 -15.30 -2.99
N LEU A 148 -6.21 -15.62 -1.96
CA LEU A 148 -7.38 -14.86 -1.56
C LEU A 148 -7.07 -14.18 -0.24
N ALA A 149 -7.31 -12.88 -0.17
CA ALA A 149 -7.09 -12.09 1.04
C ALA A 149 -8.25 -11.12 1.26
N ALA A 150 -8.39 -10.69 2.50
CA ALA A 150 -9.24 -9.57 2.85
C ALA A 150 -8.56 -8.76 3.95
N THR A 151 -8.62 -7.45 3.82
CA THR A 151 -8.14 -6.49 4.83
C THR A 151 -9.34 -5.69 5.33
N VAL A 152 -9.45 -5.56 6.65
CA VAL A 152 -10.40 -4.67 7.31
C VAL A 152 -9.60 -3.75 8.20
N LYS A 153 -9.73 -2.44 8.02
CA LYS A 153 -8.98 -1.44 8.76
C LYS A 153 -9.91 -0.33 9.23
N SER A 154 -9.91 -0.07 10.52
CA SER A 154 -10.61 1.06 11.14
C SER A 154 -9.63 2.20 11.33
N ASN A 155 -10.02 3.40 10.95
CA ASN A 155 -9.19 4.61 10.98
C ASN A 155 -9.93 5.68 11.80
N TRP A 156 -9.22 6.31 12.75
CA TRP A 156 -9.75 7.35 13.63
C TRP A 156 -8.94 8.63 13.44
N ILE A 157 -9.62 9.70 13.03
CA ILE A 157 -9.00 11.00 12.77
C ILE A 157 -8.87 11.77 14.07
N PHE A 158 -7.68 12.35 14.34
CA PHE A 158 -7.41 13.11 15.57
C PHE A 158 -8.06 14.50 15.57
N ASP A 159 -8.28 15.09 14.40
CA ASP A 159 -8.85 16.43 14.31
C ASP A 159 -10.38 16.35 14.35
N ASP A 160 -10.92 16.67 15.51
CA ASP A 160 -12.37 16.68 15.79
C ASP A 160 -13.18 17.65 14.91
N THR A 161 -12.54 18.56 14.19
CA THR A 161 -13.28 19.53 13.37
C THR A 161 -14.04 18.88 12.21
N ARG A 162 -13.61 17.68 11.78
CA ARG A 162 -14.31 16.89 10.76
C ARG A 162 -15.04 15.68 11.34
N GLY A 163 -14.67 15.22 12.55
CA GLY A 163 -15.32 14.11 13.25
C GLY A 163 -15.37 12.78 12.47
N MET A 164 -14.49 12.61 11.49
CA MET A 164 -14.58 11.52 10.53
C MET A 164 -13.67 10.36 10.92
N SER A 165 -14.29 9.29 11.35
CA SER A 165 -13.65 7.97 11.34
C SER A 165 -14.20 7.16 10.19
N TYR A 166 -13.39 6.25 9.64
CA TYR A 166 -13.80 5.43 8.51
C TYR A 166 -13.26 4.00 8.63
N ILE A 167 -13.96 3.08 7.99
CA ILE A 167 -13.56 1.68 7.89
C ILE A 167 -13.28 1.39 6.42
N ASP A 168 -12.11 0.83 6.15
CA ASP A 168 -11.75 0.26 4.85
C ASP A 168 -11.94 -1.25 4.89
N MET A 169 -12.57 -1.80 3.86
CA MET A 169 -12.68 -3.24 3.62
C MET A 169 -12.18 -3.53 2.21
N THR A 170 -11.16 -4.36 2.09
CA THR A 170 -10.53 -4.67 0.80
C THR A 170 -10.37 -6.19 0.64
N PRO A 171 -11.36 -6.89 0.05
CA PRO A 171 -11.15 -8.23 -0.50
C PRO A 171 -10.25 -8.15 -1.74
N GLU A 172 -9.39 -9.14 -1.89
CA GLU A 172 -8.40 -9.20 -2.97
C GLU A 172 -8.21 -10.64 -3.44
N VAL A 173 -8.11 -10.84 -4.75
CA VAL A 173 -7.71 -12.08 -5.38
C VAL A 173 -6.43 -11.84 -6.20
N TYR A 174 -5.50 -12.75 -6.11
CA TYR A 174 -4.19 -12.63 -6.72
C TYR A 174 -3.79 -13.95 -7.38
N PHE A 175 -3.45 -13.89 -8.67
CA PHE A 175 -3.12 -15.03 -9.51
C PHE A 175 -1.64 -15.01 -9.89
N ARG A 176 -0.94 -16.13 -9.71
CA ARG A 176 0.37 -16.36 -10.29
C ARG A 176 0.20 -17.03 -11.65
N LEU A 177 0.41 -16.25 -12.71
CA LEU A 177 0.27 -16.73 -14.09
C LEU A 177 1.49 -17.55 -14.52
N ASP A 178 2.67 -17.09 -14.11
CA ASP A 178 3.96 -17.77 -14.26
C ASP A 178 4.95 -17.32 -13.15
N PRO A 179 6.18 -17.84 -13.08
CA PRO A 179 7.15 -17.46 -12.05
C PRO A 179 7.41 -15.96 -11.94
N ASP A 180 7.28 -15.21 -13.04
CA ASP A 180 7.59 -13.79 -13.12
C ASP A 180 6.37 -12.90 -13.32
N MET A 181 5.19 -13.47 -13.61
CA MET A 181 3.97 -12.72 -13.92
C MET A 181 2.85 -12.99 -12.94
N ARG A 182 2.18 -11.92 -12.51
CA ARG A 182 1.02 -11.98 -11.61
C ARG A 182 -0.06 -11.02 -12.07
N LEU A 183 -1.27 -11.33 -11.67
CA LEU A 183 -2.46 -10.52 -11.89
C LEU A 183 -3.25 -10.46 -10.59
N GLY A 184 -3.59 -9.26 -10.13
CA GLY A 184 -4.40 -9.06 -8.94
C GLY A 184 -5.64 -8.26 -9.26
N PHE A 185 -6.70 -8.50 -8.50
CA PHE A 185 -7.91 -7.71 -8.48
C PHE A 185 -8.32 -7.48 -7.05
N ASP A 186 -8.76 -6.27 -6.75
CA ASP A 186 -9.28 -5.90 -5.45
C ASP A 186 -10.53 -5.04 -5.60
N PHE A 187 -11.33 -5.06 -4.55
CA PHE A 187 -12.44 -4.15 -4.39
C PHE A 187 -12.28 -3.47 -3.04
N THR A 188 -12.11 -2.17 -3.01
CA THR A 188 -12.02 -1.42 -1.77
C THR A 188 -13.31 -0.68 -1.52
N TRP A 189 -13.88 -0.92 -0.35
CA TRP A 189 -15.04 -0.22 0.16
C TRP A 189 -14.63 0.57 1.42
N ARG A 190 -14.75 1.89 1.32
CA ARG A 190 -14.54 2.81 2.44
C ARG A 190 -15.88 3.33 2.92
N LYS A 191 -16.19 3.07 4.20
CA LYS A 191 -17.36 3.57 4.86
C LYS A 191 -16.96 4.58 5.94
N ALA A 192 -17.34 5.84 5.75
CA ALA A 192 -17.09 6.90 6.72
C ALA A 192 -18.27 7.08 7.68
N THR A 193 -18.03 7.76 8.80
CA THR A 193 -19.10 8.24 9.70
C THR A 193 -19.93 9.33 9.03
N ASN A 194 -19.34 10.06 8.09
CA ASN A 194 -20.06 11.01 7.24
C ASN A 194 -20.31 10.35 5.87
N PRO A 195 -21.58 10.13 5.47
CA PRO A 195 -21.92 9.47 4.21
C PRO A 195 -21.39 10.17 2.96
N ASP A 196 -21.14 11.47 3.01
CA ASP A 196 -20.62 12.26 1.89
C ASP A 196 -19.16 11.89 1.50
N TYR A 197 -18.53 11.02 2.27
CA TYR A 197 -17.16 10.56 2.05
C TYR A 197 -17.03 9.04 1.91
N ASP A 198 -18.15 8.37 1.66
CA ASP A 198 -18.09 6.96 1.29
C ASP A 198 -17.44 6.82 -0.10
N GLN A 199 -16.64 5.79 -0.28
CA GLN A 199 -15.91 5.59 -1.53
C GLN A 199 -15.81 4.09 -1.84
N GLU A 200 -15.92 3.76 -3.12
CA GLU A 200 -15.82 2.39 -3.61
C GLU A 200 -14.89 2.35 -4.82
N TRP A 201 -13.92 1.43 -4.80
CA TRP A 201 -12.98 1.24 -5.91
C TRP A 201 -12.94 -0.21 -6.35
N LEU A 202 -12.84 -0.41 -7.65
CA LEU A 202 -12.48 -1.68 -8.26
C LEU A 202 -11.08 -1.53 -8.85
N GLY A 203 -10.13 -2.31 -8.33
CA GLY A 203 -8.73 -2.28 -8.72
C GLY A 203 -8.31 -3.50 -9.54
N GLY A 204 -7.36 -3.27 -10.44
CA GLY A 204 -6.65 -4.31 -11.15
C GLY A 204 -5.15 -4.01 -11.19
N LYS A 205 -4.31 -4.99 -10.89
CA LYS A 205 -2.85 -4.85 -10.94
C LYS A 205 -2.21 -5.96 -11.76
N PHE A 206 -1.22 -5.57 -12.57
CA PHE A 206 -0.33 -6.48 -13.28
C PHE A 206 1.08 -6.33 -12.72
N VAL A 207 1.72 -7.44 -12.41
CA VAL A 207 3.05 -7.47 -11.80
C VAL A 207 4.02 -8.24 -12.68
N ARG A 208 5.19 -7.66 -12.91
CA ARG A 208 6.34 -8.31 -13.53
C ARG A 208 7.54 -8.30 -12.59
N GLN A 209 8.11 -9.45 -12.33
CA GLN A 209 9.24 -9.60 -11.42
C GLN A 209 10.55 -9.87 -12.19
N TYR A 210 11.62 -9.20 -11.77
CA TYR A 210 12.99 -9.41 -12.24
C TYR A 210 13.92 -9.47 -11.02
N GLY A 211 14.27 -10.66 -10.59
CA GLY A 211 15.07 -10.88 -9.38
C GLY A 211 14.36 -10.30 -8.15
N ARG A 212 14.99 -9.34 -7.49
CA ARG A 212 14.47 -8.66 -6.29
C ARG A 212 13.61 -7.43 -6.60
N THR A 213 13.42 -7.10 -7.86
CA THR A 213 12.64 -5.93 -8.28
C THR A 213 11.33 -6.39 -8.90
N GLN A 214 10.25 -5.75 -8.51
CA GLN A 214 8.94 -5.91 -9.12
C GLN A 214 8.48 -4.59 -9.72
N TYR A 215 7.93 -4.66 -10.92
CA TYR A 215 7.26 -3.57 -11.62
C TYR A 215 5.77 -3.87 -11.63
N ILE A 216 4.98 -2.95 -11.13
CA ILE A 216 3.55 -3.11 -10.96
C ILE A 216 2.86 -1.98 -11.71
N GLY A 217 2.01 -2.32 -12.67
CA GLY A 217 1.03 -1.40 -13.24
C GLY A 217 -0.31 -1.64 -12.58
N HIS A 218 -1.06 -0.59 -12.25
CA HIS A 218 -2.40 -0.72 -11.69
C HIS A 218 -3.36 0.27 -12.34
N VAL A 219 -4.62 -0.09 -12.33
CA VAL A 219 -5.75 0.72 -12.77
C VAL A 219 -6.86 0.52 -11.75
N ASP A 220 -7.37 1.62 -11.22
CA ASP A 220 -8.47 1.61 -10.27
C ASP A 220 -9.62 2.47 -10.83
N TYR A 221 -10.85 2.02 -10.63
CA TYR A 221 -12.06 2.74 -10.96
C TYR A 221 -12.82 3.09 -9.70
N GLU A 222 -13.09 4.37 -9.49
CA GLU A 222 -13.90 4.88 -8.40
C GLU A 222 -15.34 5.04 -8.84
N PHE A 223 -16.27 4.37 -8.16
CA PHE A 223 -17.67 4.32 -8.59
C PHE A 223 -18.43 5.62 -8.32
N GLU A 224 -18.06 6.38 -7.31
CA GLU A 224 -18.79 7.58 -6.93
C GLU A 224 -18.43 8.78 -7.81
N SER A 225 -17.14 8.96 -8.09
CA SER A 225 -16.65 10.03 -8.99
C SER A 225 -16.69 9.61 -10.47
N GLU A 226 -16.88 8.32 -10.76
CA GLU A 226 -16.76 7.72 -12.10
C GLU A 226 -15.35 7.90 -12.71
N ASP A 227 -14.32 8.05 -11.88
CA ASP A 227 -12.96 8.33 -12.29
C ASP A 227 -12.09 7.07 -12.38
N PHE A 228 -11.14 7.13 -13.32
CA PHE A 228 -10.08 6.15 -13.43
C PHE A 228 -8.79 6.69 -12.84
N GLN A 229 -8.14 5.87 -12.02
CA GLN A 229 -6.78 6.10 -11.56
C GLN A 229 -5.86 5.09 -12.26
N VAL A 230 -4.74 5.58 -12.79
CA VAL A 230 -3.72 4.73 -13.42
C VAL A 230 -2.41 4.96 -12.71
N GLY A 231 -1.70 3.90 -12.39
CA GLY A 231 -0.45 4.07 -11.70
C GLY A 231 0.58 2.99 -12.01
N ALA A 232 1.78 3.28 -11.54
CA ALA A 232 2.91 2.38 -11.58
C ALA A 232 3.61 2.35 -10.22
N GLN A 233 4.14 1.18 -9.87
CA GLN A 233 4.88 0.99 -8.63
C GLN A 233 6.12 0.14 -8.92
N ILE A 234 7.21 0.47 -8.23
CA ILE A 234 8.43 -0.33 -8.22
C ILE A 234 8.69 -0.77 -6.79
N ASN A 235 8.80 -2.08 -6.60
CA ASN A 235 9.19 -2.71 -5.34
C ASN A 235 10.63 -3.21 -5.46
N ILE A 236 11.48 -2.89 -4.50
CA ILE A 236 12.85 -3.41 -4.42
C ILE A 236 13.04 -4.03 -3.04
N LEU A 237 13.37 -5.33 -3.03
CA LEU A 237 13.66 -6.09 -1.82
C LEU A 237 15.19 -6.15 -1.60
N PHE A 238 15.63 -5.78 -0.40
CA PHE A 238 17.05 -5.79 0.02
C PHE A 238 17.31 -6.85 1.07
#